data_fbb9460cb0e28f7bd51ea34f822e86b5
#
_entry.id   fbb9460cb0e28f7bd51ea34f822e86b5
#
_cell.length_a   1.000
_cell.length_b   1.000
_cell.length_c   1.000
_cell.angle_alpha   90.00
_cell.angle_beta   90.00
_cell.angle_gamma   90.00
#
_symmetry.space_group_name_H-M   'P 1'
#
loop_
_entity.id
_entity.type
_entity.pdbx_description
1 polymer ?
#
loop_
_entity_poly.entity_id
_entity_poly.type
_entity_poly.pdbx_seq_one_letter_code
_entity_poly.pdbx_strand_id
1 'polypeptide(L)'
;MTQEETVVRVSEVRMEKVGKRYGATWAVRDVSLSIRPGEFYTLLGPSGCGKTTLLRMLAGFIQPDEGRIFVDDEPIDTVPPWKRNLGMIFQQYALWPHMSVFENVAFGLRERGVSGALLERKVKDALAQMALEGFEARRPSQLSGDQQQRVALARTLIVQPRLLLLDEPLSNLDAQLRSQVRLKLADLHRDVGITTLYATHDQAEALSLSTRIAVLSDGALAQEGRPEDIYWKPRNAFVAGFVGAANLVPVSVIELREMGVVVQTRGGARLPVSSGEHAWSVGDRALLCLRPEALRVEEAERSAGGIPGTVAAQVFEGSRQFYDVTIPGGSIRVEMITSALVGRNFKLGDQVRVEVSPETSVLLPDESAAA
;
A
#
# COMPACT_ATOMS: atom_id res chain seq x y z
N MET A 1 43.00 -13.13 4.34
CA MET A 1 42.24 -12.05 3.64
C MET A 1 40.88 -12.07 4.25
N THR A 2 40.65 -11.16 5.17
CA THR A 2 39.38 -10.99 5.89
C THR A 2 38.27 -10.64 4.87
N GLN A 3 37.18 -11.43 4.87
CA GLN A 3 35.93 -11.06 4.25
C GLN A 3 35.48 -9.80 4.98
N GLU A 4 35.60 -8.63 4.34
CA GLU A 4 34.84 -7.45 4.75
C GLU A 4 33.36 -7.81 4.51
N GLU A 5 32.67 -8.19 5.57
CA GLU A 5 31.20 -8.22 5.59
C GLU A 5 30.74 -6.84 5.16
N THR A 6 30.13 -6.78 4.01
CA THR A 6 29.59 -5.54 3.43
C THR A 6 28.38 -5.16 4.26
N VAL A 7 28.57 -4.40 5.33
CA VAL A 7 27.48 -3.85 6.14
C VAL A 7 26.70 -2.89 5.26
N VAL A 8 25.51 -3.29 4.85
CA VAL A 8 24.58 -2.38 4.17
C VAL A 8 24.25 -1.26 5.14
N ARG A 9 24.63 -0.03 4.79
CA ARG A 9 24.32 1.15 5.60
C ARG A 9 22.84 1.45 5.44
N VAL A 10 22.04 1.14 6.46
CA VAL A 10 20.63 1.50 6.55
C VAL A 10 20.50 2.91 7.11
N SER A 11 19.60 3.71 6.56
CA SER A 11 19.39 5.11 6.96
C SER A 11 17.97 5.35 7.40
N GLU A 12 17.79 6.30 8.34
CA GLU A 12 16.50 6.86 8.70
C GLU A 12 16.11 7.98 7.72
N VAL A 13 14.81 8.15 7.47
CA VAL A 13 14.26 9.29 6.74
C VAL A 13 13.24 10.01 7.60
N ARG A 14 13.35 11.33 7.70
CA ARG A 14 12.37 12.15 8.38
C ARG A 14 11.97 13.33 7.49
N MET A 15 10.68 13.47 7.29
CA MET A 15 10.05 14.59 6.60
C MET A 15 9.23 15.39 7.61
N GLU A 16 9.42 16.71 7.66
CA GLU A 16 8.76 17.59 8.60
C GLU A 16 7.98 18.67 7.86
N LYS A 17 6.65 18.58 7.92
CA LYS A 17 5.69 19.52 7.30
C LYS A 17 6.03 19.85 5.85
N VAL A 18 6.39 18.80 5.09
CA VAL A 18 6.83 18.96 3.70
C VAL A 18 5.64 19.34 2.84
N GLY A 19 5.83 20.40 2.04
CA GLY A 19 4.84 20.90 1.10
C GLY A 19 5.43 21.19 -0.27
N LYS A 20 4.62 20.97 -1.34
CA LYS A 20 4.95 21.30 -2.72
C LYS A 20 3.75 21.82 -3.48
N ARG A 21 3.90 22.96 -4.12
CA ARG A 21 2.89 23.60 -4.98
C ARG A 21 3.30 23.56 -6.45
N TYR A 22 2.31 23.44 -7.31
CA TYR A 22 2.42 23.69 -8.73
C TYR A 22 1.35 24.73 -9.12
N GLY A 23 1.80 25.97 -9.34
CA GLY A 23 0.89 27.11 -9.48
C GLY A 23 0.07 27.34 -8.21
N ALA A 24 -1.25 27.31 -8.32
CA ALA A 24 -2.16 27.48 -7.18
C ALA A 24 -2.48 26.16 -6.45
N THR A 25 -2.11 25.01 -7.01
CA THR A 25 -2.50 23.69 -6.50
C THR A 25 -1.42 23.08 -5.63
N TRP A 26 -1.77 22.59 -4.46
CA TRP A 26 -0.91 21.77 -3.62
C TRP A 26 -0.86 20.34 -4.16
N ALA A 27 0.33 19.88 -4.54
CA ALA A 27 0.57 18.47 -4.84
C ALA A 27 0.89 17.67 -3.58
N VAL A 28 1.55 18.32 -2.60
CA VAL A 28 1.82 17.80 -1.27
C VAL A 28 1.62 18.94 -0.28
N ARG A 29 0.94 18.69 0.82
CA ARG A 29 0.62 19.71 1.82
C ARG A 29 0.80 19.17 3.23
N ASP A 30 1.68 19.80 4.00
CA ASP A 30 1.91 19.55 5.44
C ASP A 30 2.14 18.05 5.78
N VAL A 31 2.93 17.35 4.94
CA VAL A 31 3.21 15.93 5.15
C VAL A 31 4.40 15.79 6.09
N SER A 32 4.17 15.12 7.22
CA SER A 32 5.20 14.71 8.17
C SER A 32 5.21 13.19 8.29
N LEU A 33 6.37 12.56 8.12
CA LEU A 33 6.55 11.12 8.25
C LEU A 33 7.97 10.78 8.70
N SER A 34 8.12 9.60 9.32
CA SER A 34 9.41 9.07 9.76
C SER A 34 9.52 7.61 9.34
N ILE A 35 10.61 7.26 8.65
CA ILE A 35 10.90 5.91 8.15
C ILE A 35 12.12 5.41 8.90
N ARG A 36 11.97 4.30 9.63
CA ARG A 36 13.05 3.72 10.41
C ARG A 36 14.07 3.00 9.53
N PRO A 37 15.32 2.86 9.99
CA PRO A 37 16.30 2.06 9.28
C PRO A 37 15.80 0.64 8.99
N GLY A 38 15.95 0.19 7.74
CA GLY A 38 15.52 -1.13 7.30
C GLY A 38 14.02 -1.32 7.09
N GLU A 39 13.18 -0.29 7.27
CA GLU A 39 11.75 -0.39 6.96
C GLU A 39 11.49 -0.50 5.45
N PHE A 40 10.48 -1.31 5.09
CA PHE A 40 9.80 -1.21 3.80
C PHE A 40 8.56 -0.32 3.98
N TYR A 41 8.71 0.95 3.66
CA TYR A 41 7.69 1.96 3.88
C TYR A 41 6.96 2.31 2.58
N THR A 42 5.64 2.20 2.55
CA THR A 42 4.87 2.44 1.34
C THR A 42 4.04 3.72 1.42
N LEU A 43 4.16 4.55 0.38
CA LEU A 43 3.22 5.62 0.06
C LEU A 43 2.11 5.04 -0.81
N LEU A 44 0.91 4.91 -0.27
CA LEU A 44 -0.26 4.36 -0.94
C LEU A 44 -1.30 5.47 -1.18
N GLY A 45 -1.94 5.48 -2.34
CA GLY A 45 -3.00 6.45 -2.62
C GLY A 45 -3.39 6.51 -4.09
N PRO A 46 -4.48 7.18 -4.44
CA PRO A 46 -4.93 7.32 -5.82
C PRO A 46 -3.90 8.07 -6.68
N SER A 47 -4.09 8.02 -8.00
CA SER A 47 -3.26 8.78 -8.93
C SER A 47 -3.38 10.28 -8.63
N GLY A 48 -2.24 10.99 -8.63
CA GLY A 48 -2.21 12.43 -8.37
C GLY A 48 -2.19 12.86 -6.90
N CYS A 49 -2.25 11.94 -5.92
CA CYS A 49 -2.24 12.29 -4.49
C CYS A 49 -0.87 12.70 -3.91
N GLY A 50 0.18 12.83 -4.74
CA GLY A 50 1.47 13.37 -4.29
C GLY A 50 2.59 12.35 -4.04
N LYS A 51 2.39 11.03 -4.18
CA LYS A 51 3.40 9.97 -3.93
C LYS A 51 4.71 10.20 -4.68
N THR A 52 4.64 10.30 -6.01
CA THR A 52 5.81 10.55 -6.88
C THR A 52 6.48 11.89 -6.55
N THR A 53 5.71 12.90 -6.15
CA THR A 53 6.26 14.20 -5.74
C THR A 53 7.09 14.07 -4.46
N LEU A 54 6.60 13.35 -3.45
CA LEU A 54 7.34 13.06 -2.21
C LEU A 54 8.62 12.28 -2.51
N LEU A 55 8.54 11.21 -3.33
CA LEU A 55 9.71 10.46 -3.76
C LEU A 55 10.75 11.32 -4.47
N ARG A 56 10.32 12.19 -5.41
CA ARG A 56 11.21 13.08 -6.15
C ARG A 56 11.81 14.17 -5.28
N MET A 57 11.11 14.65 -4.26
CA MET A 57 11.67 15.57 -3.27
C MET A 57 12.76 14.89 -2.44
N LEU A 58 12.55 13.66 -1.97
CA LEU A 58 13.57 12.88 -1.27
C LEU A 58 14.76 12.56 -2.18
N ALA A 59 14.52 12.22 -3.46
CA ALA A 59 15.59 11.99 -4.43
C ALA A 59 16.37 13.26 -4.84
N GLY A 60 15.81 14.44 -4.58
CA GLY A 60 16.43 15.74 -4.92
C GLY A 60 16.14 16.26 -6.31
N PHE A 61 15.20 15.64 -7.05
CA PHE A 61 14.77 16.14 -8.36
C PHE A 61 13.82 17.33 -8.25
N ILE A 62 13.16 17.48 -7.10
CA ILE A 62 12.25 18.59 -6.79
C ILE A 62 12.63 19.10 -5.39
N GLN A 63 12.65 20.41 -5.22
CA GLN A 63 12.80 21.02 -3.90
C GLN A 63 11.43 21.22 -3.27
N PRO A 64 11.28 20.95 -1.97
CA PRO A 64 10.08 21.33 -1.23
C PRO A 64 9.94 22.86 -1.19
N ASP A 65 8.71 23.36 -1.19
CA ASP A 65 8.42 24.78 -1.01
C ASP A 65 8.26 25.09 0.48
N GLU A 66 7.85 24.09 1.28
CA GLU A 66 7.70 24.19 2.73
C GLU A 66 8.25 22.93 3.39
N GLY A 67 8.63 23.06 4.66
CA GLY A 67 9.15 21.95 5.47
C GLY A 67 10.58 21.56 5.17
N ARG A 68 11.02 20.42 5.72
CA ARG A 68 12.41 19.94 5.60
C ARG A 68 12.44 18.42 5.47
N ILE A 69 13.51 17.93 4.81
CA ILE A 69 13.77 16.49 4.64
C ILE A 69 15.14 16.18 5.22
N PHE A 70 15.19 15.14 6.06
CA PHE A 70 16.41 14.67 6.71
C PHE A 70 16.66 13.21 6.35
N VAL A 71 17.94 12.85 6.21
CA VAL A 71 18.42 11.47 6.14
C VAL A 71 19.56 11.34 7.16
N ASP A 72 19.42 10.44 8.14
CA ASP A 72 20.35 10.29 9.27
C ASP A 72 20.61 11.64 10.01
N ASP A 73 19.52 12.38 10.30
CA ASP A 73 19.54 13.74 10.91
C ASP A 73 20.23 14.84 10.06
N GLU A 74 20.78 14.50 8.91
CA GLU A 74 21.35 15.48 7.98
C GLU A 74 20.25 16.09 7.09
N PRO A 75 20.07 17.42 7.05
CA PRO A 75 19.13 18.04 6.11
C PRO A 75 19.63 17.90 4.68
N ILE A 76 18.77 17.38 3.81
CA ILE A 76 19.14 17.11 2.41
C ILE A 76 18.40 17.98 1.39
N ASP A 77 17.60 18.96 1.83
CA ASP A 77 16.75 19.78 0.94
C ASP A 77 17.54 20.43 -0.19
N THR A 78 18.74 20.95 0.11
CA THR A 78 19.62 21.64 -0.84
C THR A 78 20.70 20.74 -1.45
N VAL A 79 20.79 19.47 -1.01
CA VAL A 79 21.79 18.53 -1.53
C VAL A 79 21.35 18.05 -2.92
N PRO A 80 22.18 18.17 -3.97
CA PRO A 80 21.80 17.72 -5.30
C PRO A 80 21.69 16.18 -5.37
N PRO A 81 20.88 15.62 -6.31
CA PRO A 81 20.58 14.18 -6.40
C PRO A 81 21.82 13.27 -6.35
N TRP A 82 22.85 13.60 -7.12
CA TRP A 82 24.08 12.79 -7.25
C TRP A 82 24.95 12.75 -5.98
N LYS A 83 24.71 13.62 -5.01
CA LYS A 83 25.41 13.64 -3.72
C LYS A 83 24.62 12.97 -2.59
N ARG A 84 23.35 12.62 -2.80
CA ARG A 84 22.50 12.01 -1.76
C ARG A 84 22.80 10.53 -1.51
N ASN A 85 23.49 9.84 -2.41
CA ASN A 85 23.76 8.39 -2.38
C ASN A 85 22.49 7.54 -2.22
N LEU A 86 21.43 7.90 -2.96
CA LEU A 86 20.14 7.20 -2.99
C LEU A 86 20.02 6.40 -4.28
N GLY A 87 19.40 5.22 -4.20
CA GLY A 87 19.01 4.44 -5.37
C GLY A 87 17.55 4.74 -5.73
N MET A 88 17.28 5.02 -7.01
CA MET A 88 15.90 5.22 -7.46
C MET A 88 15.57 4.37 -8.68
N ILE A 89 14.43 3.70 -8.63
CA ILE A 89 13.84 2.99 -9.77
C ILE A 89 12.58 3.74 -10.18
N PHE A 90 12.56 4.18 -11.42
CA PHE A 90 11.43 4.87 -12.04
C PHE A 90 10.43 3.87 -12.60
N GLN A 91 9.20 4.28 -12.80
CA GLN A 91 8.10 3.51 -13.37
C GLN A 91 8.46 2.83 -14.72
N GLN A 92 9.28 3.48 -15.56
CA GLN A 92 9.75 2.95 -16.85
C GLN A 92 11.14 2.29 -16.76
N TYR A 93 11.62 1.95 -15.54
CA TYR A 93 12.94 1.37 -15.25
C TYR A 93 14.13 2.21 -15.71
N ALA A 94 13.98 3.12 -16.68
CA ALA A 94 14.99 4.04 -17.21
C ALA A 94 16.33 3.35 -17.56
N LEU A 95 16.27 2.16 -18.17
CA LEU A 95 17.46 1.49 -18.69
C LEU A 95 17.98 2.24 -19.93
N TRP A 96 19.30 2.32 -20.08
CA TRP A 96 19.92 2.89 -21.29
C TRP A 96 19.76 1.91 -22.46
N PRO A 97 18.98 2.25 -23.51
CA PRO A 97 18.61 1.29 -24.55
C PRO A 97 19.78 0.91 -25.47
N HIS A 98 20.79 1.77 -25.55
CA HIS A 98 22.00 1.57 -26.36
C HIS A 98 23.08 0.73 -25.64
N MET A 99 22.95 0.54 -24.33
CA MET A 99 23.88 -0.24 -23.50
C MET A 99 23.38 -1.67 -23.32
N SER A 100 24.32 -2.61 -23.19
CA SER A 100 24.03 -3.99 -22.78
C SER A 100 23.57 -4.05 -21.31
N VAL A 101 23.08 -5.21 -20.86
CA VAL A 101 22.77 -5.49 -19.44
C VAL A 101 24.00 -5.25 -18.57
N PHE A 102 25.15 -5.80 -18.98
CA PHE A 102 26.42 -5.61 -18.28
C PHE A 102 26.74 -4.12 -18.12
N GLU A 103 26.68 -3.36 -19.21
CA GLU A 103 27.00 -1.93 -19.21
C GLU A 103 26.03 -1.10 -18.35
N ASN A 104 24.73 -1.41 -18.41
CA ASN A 104 23.73 -0.78 -17.55
C ASN A 104 24.07 -0.99 -16.06
N VAL A 105 24.42 -2.21 -15.66
CA VAL A 105 24.71 -2.54 -14.25
C VAL A 105 26.08 -1.99 -13.84
N ALA A 106 27.08 -2.04 -14.74
CA ALA A 106 28.44 -1.56 -14.48
C ALA A 106 28.56 -0.04 -14.35
N PHE A 107 27.62 0.72 -14.94
CA PHE A 107 27.75 2.16 -15.11
C PHE A 107 28.04 2.89 -13.79
N GLY A 108 27.25 2.68 -12.76
CA GLY A 108 27.41 3.38 -11.49
C GLY A 108 28.73 3.07 -10.76
N LEU A 109 29.28 1.86 -10.96
CA LEU A 109 30.59 1.47 -10.40
C LEU A 109 31.73 2.13 -11.20
N ARG A 110 31.60 2.24 -12.52
CA ARG A 110 32.58 2.95 -13.39
C ARG A 110 32.69 4.41 -13.00
N GLU A 111 31.57 5.09 -12.81
CA GLU A 111 31.51 6.49 -12.33
C GLU A 111 32.20 6.67 -10.96
N ARG A 112 32.26 5.61 -10.15
CA ARG A 112 32.96 5.57 -8.86
C ARG A 112 34.44 5.09 -9.00
N GLY A 113 34.95 4.95 -10.21
CA GLY A 113 36.35 4.58 -10.49
C GLY A 113 36.64 3.07 -10.37
N VAL A 114 35.64 2.21 -10.24
CA VAL A 114 35.84 0.74 -10.22
C VAL A 114 36.03 0.25 -11.66
N SER A 115 37.08 -0.55 -11.90
CA SER A 115 37.41 -1.05 -13.24
C SER A 115 38.05 -2.44 -13.20
N GLY A 116 38.31 -3.04 -14.37
CA GLY A 116 39.02 -4.32 -14.53
C GLY A 116 38.28 -5.51 -13.91
N ALA A 117 39.03 -6.50 -13.46
CA ALA A 117 38.49 -7.76 -12.94
C ALA A 117 37.55 -7.58 -11.72
N LEU A 118 37.75 -6.55 -10.90
CA LEU A 118 36.88 -6.24 -9.78
C LEU A 118 35.48 -5.81 -10.25
N LEU A 119 35.40 -4.97 -11.27
CA LEU A 119 34.14 -4.54 -11.89
C LEU A 119 33.39 -5.73 -12.47
N GLU A 120 34.09 -6.58 -13.24
CA GLU A 120 33.49 -7.77 -13.87
C GLU A 120 32.90 -8.72 -12.82
N ARG A 121 33.65 -9.00 -11.74
CA ARG A 121 33.18 -9.84 -10.66
C ARG A 121 31.93 -9.26 -10.00
N LYS A 122 31.96 -8.00 -9.57
CA LYS A 122 30.82 -7.34 -8.91
C LYS A 122 29.57 -7.34 -9.79
N VAL A 123 29.70 -7.10 -11.09
CA VAL A 123 28.57 -7.12 -12.03
C VAL A 123 28.01 -8.51 -12.19
N LYS A 124 28.86 -9.55 -12.32
CA LYS A 124 28.41 -10.95 -12.39
C LYS A 124 27.67 -11.36 -11.12
N ASP A 125 28.21 -11.01 -9.94
CA ASP A 125 27.59 -11.30 -8.65
C ASP A 125 26.20 -10.63 -8.54
N ALA A 126 26.08 -9.35 -8.94
CA ALA A 126 24.81 -8.63 -8.93
C ALA A 126 23.78 -9.22 -9.92
N LEU A 127 24.22 -9.67 -11.10
CA LEU A 127 23.35 -10.34 -12.07
C LEU A 127 22.90 -11.73 -11.59
N ALA A 128 23.79 -12.48 -10.94
CA ALA A 128 23.46 -13.77 -10.36
C ALA A 128 22.40 -13.64 -9.24
N GLN A 129 22.55 -12.65 -8.36
CA GLN A 129 21.53 -12.36 -7.32
C GLN A 129 20.14 -12.05 -7.92
N MET A 130 20.10 -11.52 -9.13
CA MET A 130 18.85 -11.23 -9.86
C MET A 130 18.42 -12.35 -10.81
N ALA A 131 19.08 -13.51 -10.80
CA ALA A 131 18.87 -14.62 -11.74
C ALA A 131 18.91 -14.15 -13.21
N LEU A 132 19.98 -13.42 -13.56
CA LEU A 132 20.24 -12.86 -14.89
C LEU A 132 21.58 -13.32 -15.48
N GLU A 133 22.10 -14.49 -15.01
CA GLU A 133 23.30 -15.08 -15.61
C GLU A 133 23.06 -15.42 -17.09
N GLY A 134 24.04 -15.10 -17.91
CA GLY A 134 23.96 -15.31 -19.37
C GLY A 134 23.21 -14.23 -20.13
N PHE A 135 22.74 -13.16 -19.45
CA PHE A 135 22.07 -12.02 -20.10
C PHE A 135 23.01 -10.83 -20.34
N GLU A 136 24.26 -10.89 -19.93
CA GLU A 136 25.22 -9.79 -19.89
C GLU A 136 25.32 -9.02 -21.20
N ALA A 137 25.33 -9.72 -22.34
CA ALA A 137 25.47 -9.15 -23.67
C ALA A 137 24.16 -8.63 -24.29
N ARG A 138 23.01 -8.98 -23.70
CA ARG A 138 21.69 -8.56 -24.22
C ARG A 138 21.48 -7.06 -24.00
N ARG A 139 20.66 -6.46 -24.87
CA ARG A 139 20.17 -5.09 -24.71
C ARG A 139 18.76 -5.07 -24.08
N PRO A 140 18.31 -3.96 -23.48
CA PRO A 140 16.98 -3.85 -22.88
C PRO A 140 15.84 -4.27 -23.81
N SER A 141 15.93 -3.97 -25.11
CA SER A 141 14.91 -4.37 -26.11
C SER A 141 14.78 -5.89 -26.33
N GLN A 142 15.73 -6.67 -25.85
CA GLN A 142 15.75 -8.14 -25.94
C GLN A 142 15.30 -8.83 -24.66
N LEU A 143 14.79 -8.05 -23.69
CA LEU A 143 14.39 -8.48 -22.37
C LEU A 143 12.87 -8.35 -22.18
N SER A 144 12.28 -9.27 -21.44
CA SER A 144 10.92 -9.10 -20.92
C SER A 144 10.86 -7.98 -19.87
N GLY A 145 9.67 -7.47 -19.57
CA GLY A 145 9.47 -6.44 -18.54
C GLY A 145 10.03 -6.82 -17.17
N ASP A 146 9.82 -8.07 -16.74
CA ASP A 146 10.41 -8.63 -15.51
C ASP A 146 11.95 -8.60 -15.55
N GLN A 147 12.54 -9.02 -16.66
CA GLN A 147 14.01 -8.99 -16.83
C GLN A 147 14.56 -7.56 -16.80
N GLN A 148 13.88 -6.61 -17.47
CA GLN A 148 14.27 -5.19 -17.42
C GLN A 148 14.22 -4.65 -15.99
N GLN A 149 13.19 -4.98 -15.23
CA GLN A 149 13.07 -4.59 -13.83
C GLN A 149 14.22 -5.15 -12.98
N ARG A 150 14.54 -6.44 -13.13
CA ARG A 150 15.67 -7.07 -12.42
C ARG A 150 17.01 -6.44 -12.79
N VAL A 151 17.21 -6.05 -14.04
CA VAL A 151 18.39 -5.27 -14.45
C VAL A 151 18.42 -3.91 -13.76
N ALA A 152 17.28 -3.21 -13.66
CA ALA A 152 17.19 -1.92 -12.97
C ALA A 152 17.48 -2.05 -11.47
N LEU A 153 17.00 -3.13 -10.83
CA LEU A 153 17.34 -3.47 -9.44
C LEU A 153 18.83 -3.73 -9.27
N ALA A 154 19.42 -4.61 -10.10
CA ALA A 154 20.86 -4.90 -10.08
C ALA A 154 21.70 -3.62 -10.22
N ARG A 155 21.37 -2.78 -11.22
CA ARG A 155 22.03 -1.49 -11.45
C ARG A 155 21.96 -0.54 -10.25
N THR A 156 20.81 -0.54 -9.58
CA THR A 156 20.58 0.37 -8.46
C THR A 156 21.26 -0.13 -7.19
N LEU A 157 21.22 -1.43 -6.93
CA LEU A 157 21.75 -2.02 -5.69
C LEU A 157 23.29 -2.22 -5.73
N ILE A 158 23.89 -2.41 -6.92
CA ILE A 158 25.34 -2.65 -7.04
C ILE A 158 26.19 -1.50 -6.48
N VAL A 159 25.64 -0.29 -6.49
CA VAL A 159 26.32 0.91 -5.96
C VAL A 159 26.11 1.09 -4.45
N GLN A 160 25.41 0.16 -3.80
CA GLN A 160 25.16 0.16 -2.36
C GLN A 160 24.60 1.50 -1.85
N PRO A 161 23.41 1.90 -2.32
CA PRO A 161 22.79 3.13 -1.86
C PRO A 161 22.38 2.99 -0.39
N ARG A 162 22.25 4.11 0.33
CA ARG A 162 21.78 4.12 1.71
C ARG A 162 20.23 4.03 1.84
N LEU A 163 19.51 4.35 0.77
CA LEU A 163 18.06 4.24 0.67
C LEU A 163 17.68 3.78 -0.75
N LEU A 164 16.61 2.99 -0.84
CA LEU A 164 16.01 2.55 -2.10
C LEU A 164 14.66 3.24 -2.29
N LEU A 165 14.49 3.93 -3.41
CA LEU A 165 13.27 4.63 -3.79
C LEU A 165 12.64 3.94 -5.00
N LEU A 166 11.39 3.52 -4.89
CA LEU A 166 10.69 2.75 -5.92
C LEU A 166 9.40 3.48 -6.31
N ASP A 167 9.35 4.03 -7.53
CA ASP A 167 8.20 4.79 -8.05
C ASP A 167 7.36 3.90 -8.97
N GLU A 168 6.31 3.26 -8.45
CA GLU A 168 5.38 2.35 -9.13
C GLU A 168 6.10 1.27 -9.99
N PRO A 169 7.08 0.54 -9.44
CA PRO A 169 7.96 -0.31 -10.25
C PRO A 169 7.27 -1.54 -10.85
N LEU A 170 6.07 -1.91 -10.39
CA LEU A 170 5.32 -3.07 -10.87
C LEU A 170 4.12 -2.71 -11.77
N SER A 171 3.86 -1.43 -11.99
CA SER A 171 2.65 -0.95 -12.70
C SER A 171 2.56 -1.43 -14.16
N ASN A 172 3.69 -1.68 -14.81
CA ASN A 172 3.75 -2.10 -16.24
C ASN A 172 3.71 -3.63 -16.43
N LEU A 173 3.53 -4.41 -15.36
CA LEU A 173 3.47 -5.87 -15.40
C LEU A 173 2.04 -6.37 -15.41
N ASP A 174 1.80 -7.51 -16.08
CA ASP A 174 0.55 -8.23 -15.97
C ASP A 174 0.34 -8.79 -14.55
N ALA A 175 -0.89 -9.17 -14.20
CA ALA A 175 -1.26 -9.57 -12.84
C ALA A 175 -0.49 -10.79 -12.33
N GLN A 176 -0.22 -11.79 -13.19
CA GLN A 176 0.47 -13.01 -12.80
C GLN A 176 1.95 -12.71 -12.52
N LEU A 177 2.60 -11.98 -13.42
CA LEU A 177 4.00 -11.59 -13.29
C LEU A 177 4.20 -10.64 -12.11
N ARG A 178 3.27 -9.69 -11.90
CA ARG A 178 3.28 -8.76 -10.75
C ARG A 178 3.31 -9.53 -9.42
N SER A 179 2.46 -10.56 -9.27
CA SER A 179 2.45 -11.40 -8.06
C SER A 179 3.78 -12.10 -7.81
N GLN A 180 4.42 -12.64 -8.85
CA GLN A 180 5.72 -13.31 -8.73
C GLN A 180 6.85 -12.34 -8.37
N VAL A 181 6.88 -11.18 -9.03
CA VAL A 181 7.92 -10.17 -8.79
C VAL A 181 7.77 -9.55 -7.41
N ARG A 182 6.53 -9.36 -6.93
CA ARG A 182 6.26 -8.89 -5.57
C ARG A 182 6.87 -9.79 -4.51
N LEU A 183 6.71 -11.11 -4.63
CA LEU A 183 7.34 -12.07 -3.70
C LEU A 183 8.87 -11.96 -3.72
N LYS A 184 9.47 -11.89 -4.92
CA LYS A 184 10.92 -11.73 -5.06
C LYS A 184 11.43 -10.40 -4.48
N LEU A 185 10.64 -9.32 -4.60
CA LEU A 185 11.00 -8.04 -4.01
C LEU A 185 10.96 -8.08 -2.47
N ALA A 186 9.98 -8.80 -1.91
CA ALA A 186 9.92 -9.03 -0.47
C ALA A 186 11.13 -9.83 0.05
N ASP A 187 11.51 -10.92 -0.67
CA ASP A 187 12.68 -11.73 -0.33
C ASP A 187 13.96 -10.90 -0.43
N LEU A 188 14.14 -10.16 -1.54
CA LEU A 188 15.30 -9.28 -1.73
C LEU A 188 15.42 -8.25 -0.61
N HIS A 189 14.31 -7.60 -0.24
CA HIS A 189 14.33 -6.62 0.86
C HIS A 189 14.73 -7.27 2.18
N ARG A 190 14.23 -8.49 2.47
CA ARG A 190 14.60 -9.25 3.67
C ARG A 190 16.08 -9.59 3.71
N ASP A 191 16.66 -9.99 2.57
CA ASP A 191 18.05 -10.38 2.45
C ASP A 191 19.00 -9.19 2.52
N VAL A 192 18.63 -8.06 1.92
CA VAL A 192 19.46 -6.85 1.84
C VAL A 192 19.26 -5.93 3.05
N GLY A 193 18.04 -5.86 3.60
CA GLY A 193 17.70 -5.04 4.76
C GLY A 193 17.76 -3.53 4.53
N ILE A 194 17.79 -3.07 3.27
CA ILE A 194 17.91 -1.64 2.94
C ILE A 194 16.60 -0.89 3.23
N THR A 195 16.68 0.29 3.82
CA THR A 195 15.52 1.18 3.98
C THR A 195 14.91 1.50 2.62
N THR A 196 13.64 1.18 2.43
CA THR A 196 12.94 1.31 1.15
C THR A 196 11.72 2.19 1.26
N LEU A 197 11.62 3.21 0.39
CA LEU A 197 10.41 3.99 0.19
C LEU A 197 9.78 3.61 -1.14
N TYR A 198 8.59 3.05 -1.06
CA TYR A 198 7.84 2.49 -2.19
C TYR A 198 6.59 3.32 -2.47
N ALA A 199 6.37 3.79 -3.68
CA ALA A 199 5.13 4.43 -4.08
C ALA A 199 4.32 3.48 -4.96
N THR A 200 3.04 3.31 -4.65
CA THR A 200 2.11 2.52 -5.43
C THR A 200 0.67 3.01 -5.27
N HIS A 201 -0.18 2.70 -6.22
CA HIS A 201 -1.63 2.78 -6.10
C HIS A 201 -2.27 1.39 -5.91
N ASP A 202 -1.47 0.31 -5.99
CA ASP A 202 -1.94 -1.07 -5.81
C ASP A 202 -1.96 -1.44 -4.32
N GLN A 203 -3.18 -1.73 -3.83
CA GLN A 203 -3.40 -2.06 -2.42
C GLN A 203 -2.75 -3.40 -2.04
N ALA A 204 -2.77 -4.39 -2.95
CA ALA A 204 -2.19 -5.70 -2.69
C ALA A 204 -0.66 -5.63 -2.56
N GLU A 205 0.00 -4.74 -3.32
CA GLU A 205 1.42 -4.45 -3.16
C GLU A 205 1.69 -3.85 -1.78
N ALA A 206 0.97 -2.76 -1.44
CA ALA A 206 1.15 -2.08 -0.16
C ALA A 206 0.91 -3.02 1.04
N LEU A 207 -0.20 -3.75 1.06
CA LEU A 207 -0.54 -4.64 2.17
C LEU A 207 0.41 -5.82 2.33
N SER A 208 1.02 -6.32 1.23
CA SER A 208 1.86 -7.53 1.29
C SER A 208 3.36 -7.28 1.43
N LEU A 209 3.84 -6.10 1.05
CA LEU A 209 5.27 -5.77 1.08
C LEU A 209 5.68 -4.94 2.28
N SER A 210 4.76 -4.13 2.81
CA SER A 210 5.13 -3.05 3.71
C SER A 210 5.25 -3.48 5.16
N THR A 211 6.21 -2.90 5.85
CA THR A 211 6.23 -2.87 7.32
C THR A 211 5.32 -1.76 7.87
N ARG A 212 5.23 -0.63 7.13
CA ARG A 212 4.32 0.49 7.40
C ARG A 212 3.82 1.11 6.09
N ILE A 213 2.61 1.63 6.13
CA ILE A 213 1.93 2.29 5.01
C ILE A 213 1.52 3.70 5.44
N ALA A 214 1.80 4.69 4.59
CA ALA A 214 1.19 6.01 4.62
C ALA A 214 0.15 6.11 3.50
N VAL A 215 -1.11 6.23 3.87
CA VAL A 215 -2.20 6.47 2.91
C VAL A 215 -2.31 7.96 2.67
N LEU A 216 -2.16 8.35 1.40
CA LEU A 216 -2.23 9.75 0.96
C LEU A 216 -3.54 10.03 0.22
N SER A 217 -4.16 11.17 0.49
CA SER A 217 -5.29 11.73 -0.24
C SER A 217 -5.09 13.22 -0.44
N ASP A 218 -5.33 13.72 -1.65
CA ASP A 218 -5.32 15.15 -1.98
C ASP A 218 -4.07 15.89 -1.48
N GLY A 219 -2.92 15.24 -1.58
CA GLY A 219 -1.63 15.79 -1.17
C GLY A 219 -1.35 15.75 0.33
N ALA A 220 -2.23 15.18 1.14
CA ALA A 220 -2.08 15.08 2.59
C ALA A 220 -2.03 13.63 3.07
N LEU A 221 -1.49 13.44 4.29
CA LEU A 221 -1.48 12.15 4.97
C LEU A 221 -2.84 11.87 5.61
N ALA A 222 -3.56 10.87 5.08
CA ALA A 222 -4.86 10.47 5.62
C ALA A 222 -4.72 9.51 6.82
N GLN A 223 -3.82 8.53 6.72
CA GLN A 223 -3.52 7.60 7.82
C GLN A 223 -2.14 6.99 7.62
N GLU A 224 -1.48 6.67 8.73
CA GLU A 224 -0.23 5.93 8.76
C GLU A 224 -0.34 4.79 9.78
N GLY A 225 0.20 3.61 9.44
CA GLY A 225 0.17 2.45 10.34
C GLY A 225 0.73 1.19 9.70
N ARG A 226 0.61 0.07 10.43
CA ARG A 226 0.88 -1.26 9.88
C ARG A 226 -0.19 -1.63 8.86
N PRO A 227 0.09 -2.54 7.90
CA PRO A 227 -0.89 -2.99 6.93
C PRO A 227 -2.22 -3.44 7.56
N GLU A 228 -2.15 -4.22 8.64
CA GLU A 228 -3.32 -4.74 9.35
C GLU A 228 -4.13 -3.60 10.01
N ASP A 229 -3.45 -2.59 10.58
CA ASP A 229 -4.14 -1.45 11.21
C ASP A 229 -4.84 -0.57 10.16
N ILE A 230 -4.19 -0.34 9.00
CA ILE A 230 -4.79 0.40 7.89
C ILE A 230 -6.05 -0.33 7.38
N TYR A 231 -6.01 -1.66 7.29
CA TYR A 231 -7.11 -2.46 6.77
C TYR A 231 -8.26 -2.61 7.80
N TRP A 232 -7.94 -3.02 9.03
CA TRP A 232 -8.95 -3.35 10.04
C TRP A 232 -9.38 -2.17 10.91
N LYS A 233 -8.57 -1.09 10.97
CA LYS A 233 -8.82 0.09 11.80
C LYS A 233 -8.69 1.38 10.98
N PRO A 234 -9.44 1.52 9.88
CA PRO A 234 -9.40 2.75 9.09
C PRO A 234 -9.88 3.93 9.97
N ARG A 235 -9.26 5.10 9.80
CA ARG A 235 -9.62 6.30 10.58
C ARG A 235 -10.80 7.07 10.02
N ASN A 236 -11.06 6.94 8.71
CA ASN A 236 -12.13 7.64 8.04
C ASN A 236 -12.70 6.81 6.87
N ALA A 237 -13.79 7.31 6.29
CA ALA A 237 -14.49 6.65 5.18
C ALA A 237 -13.62 6.52 3.92
N PHE A 238 -12.73 7.50 3.66
CA PHE A 238 -11.81 7.42 2.52
C PHE A 238 -10.86 6.23 2.66
N VAL A 239 -10.15 6.11 3.78
CA VAL A 239 -9.22 4.99 3.99
C VAL A 239 -9.96 3.65 3.95
N ALA A 240 -11.12 3.56 4.59
CA ALA A 240 -11.96 2.37 4.59
C ALA A 240 -12.35 1.90 3.19
N GLY A 241 -12.76 2.82 2.33
CA GLY A 241 -13.19 2.53 0.96
C GLY A 241 -12.03 2.40 -0.03
N PHE A 242 -10.90 3.07 0.24
CA PHE A 242 -9.74 3.01 -0.63
C PHE A 242 -8.88 1.77 -0.38
N VAL A 243 -8.74 1.32 0.88
CA VAL A 243 -7.94 0.12 1.21
C VAL A 243 -8.86 -1.08 1.43
N GLY A 244 -9.00 -1.88 0.40
CA GLY A 244 -9.96 -2.98 0.34
C GLY A 244 -11.39 -2.51 0.02
N ALA A 245 -12.27 -3.46 -0.17
CA ALA A 245 -13.70 -3.18 -0.27
C ALA A 245 -14.28 -2.91 1.14
N ALA A 246 -15.18 -1.94 1.26
CA ALA A 246 -15.89 -1.69 2.52
C ALA A 246 -17.35 -1.33 2.26
N ASN A 247 -18.24 -1.93 3.03
CA ASN A 247 -19.60 -1.45 3.17
C ASN A 247 -19.62 -0.33 4.21
N LEU A 248 -20.09 0.84 3.85
CA LEU A 248 -20.27 1.98 4.76
C LEU A 248 -21.76 2.16 5.02
N VAL A 249 -22.24 1.66 6.16
CA VAL A 249 -23.66 1.67 6.50
C VAL A 249 -23.94 2.82 7.46
N PRO A 250 -24.82 3.80 7.09
CA PRO A 250 -25.21 4.86 8.01
C PRO A 250 -25.96 4.33 9.22
N VAL A 251 -25.50 4.72 10.42
CA VAL A 251 -26.06 4.29 11.71
C VAL A 251 -26.15 5.47 12.68
N SER A 252 -26.91 5.27 13.77
CA SER A 252 -26.93 6.19 14.92
C SER A 252 -26.49 5.44 16.17
N VAL A 253 -25.73 6.09 17.04
CA VAL A 253 -25.34 5.56 18.35
C VAL A 253 -26.56 5.66 19.28
N ILE A 254 -26.99 4.54 19.85
CA ILE A 254 -28.17 4.48 20.72
C ILE A 254 -27.86 4.14 22.18
N GLU A 255 -26.68 3.57 22.44
CA GLU A 255 -26.28 3.15 23.80
C GLU A 255 -24.75 3.14 23.87
N LEU A 256 -24.21 3.63 24.99
CA LEU A 256 -22.78 3.51 25.31
C LEU A 256 -22.58 2.34 26.27
N ARG A 257 -21.54 1.55 26.08
CA ARG A 257 -21.15 0.42 26.94
C ARG A 257 -19.71 0.55 27.40
N GLU A 258 -19.32 -0.18 28.43
CA GLU A 258 -17.94 -0.21 28.91
C GLU A 258 -16.95 -0.66 27.83
N MET A 259 -17.36 -1.59 26.95
CA MET A 259 -16.57 -2.10 25.84
C MET A 259 -17.34 -1.89 24.52
N GLY A 260 -17.37 -0.63 24.01
CA GLY A 260 -17.96 -0.31 22.72
C GLY A 260 -19.29 0.44 22.81
N VAL A 261 -20.06 0.40 21.74
CA VAL A 261 -21.34 1.10 21.59
C VAL A 261 -22.38 0.19 20.94
N VAL A 262 -23.65 0.48 21.13
CA VAL A 262 -24.73 -0.11 20.32
C VAL A 262 -25.18 0.92 19.32
N VAL A 263 -25.18 0.51 18.04
CA VAL A 263 -25.67 1.35 16.96
C VAL A 263 -26.98 0.81 16.39
N GLN A 264 -27.76 1.70 15.78
CA GLN A 264 -29.01 1.35 15.10
C GLN A 264 -28.93 1.75 13.63
N THR A 265 -29.20 0.80 12.74
CA THR A 265 -29.33 1.04 11.32
C THR A 265 -30.68 1.73 11.00
N ARG A 266 -30.85 2.29 9.79
CA ARG A 266 -32.13 2.84 9.31
C ARG A 266 -33.26 1.82 9.31
N GLY A 267 -32.94 0.53 9.19
CA GLY A 267 -33.90 -0.59 9.28
C GLY A 267 -34.23 -1.03 10.69
N GLY A 268 -33.75 -0.35 11.73
CA GLY A 268 -34.01 -0.68 13.13
C GLY A 268 -33.15 -1.80 13.70
N ALA A 269 -32.24 -2.41 12.93
CA ALA A 269 -31.32 -3.41 13.46
C ALA A 269 -30.36 -2.78 14.48
N ARG A 270 -30.24 -3.42 15.65
CA ARG A 270 -29.35 -2.99 16.74
C ARG A 270 -28.12 -3.87 16.77
N LEU A 271 -26.94 -3.27 16.69
CA LEU A 271 -25.66 -3.97 16.57
C LEU A 271 -24.70 -3.48 17.66
N PRO A 272 -24.18 -4.36 18.49
CA PRO A 272 -23.02 -4.03 19.33
C PRO A 272 -21.78 -3.94 18.44
N VAL A 273 -21.00 -2.88 18.58
CA VAL A 273 -19.78 -2.63 17.78
C VAL A 273 -18.70 -2.02 18.65
N SER A 274 -17.43 -2.16 18.22
CA SER A 274 -16.32 -1.50 18.89
C SER A 274 -16.42 0.01 18.69
N SER A 275 -16.15 0.80 19.73
CA SER A 275 -16.12 2.26 19.66
C SER A 275 -14.94 2.81 18.86
N GLY A 276 -13.89 2.00 18.62
CA GLY A 276 -12.65 2.49 18.06
C GLY A 276 -11.95 3.51 18.99
N GLU A 277 -11.20 4.44 18.38
CA GLU A 277 -10.48 5.49 19.12
C GLU A 277 -11.32 6.78 19.32
N HIS A 278 -12.51 6.85 18.72
CA HIS A 278 -13.37 8.04 18.78
C HIS A 278 -14.27 8.02 20.02
N ALA A 279 -14.42 9.19 20.65
CA ALA A 279 -15.39 9.36 21.75
C ALA A 279 -16.79 9.61 21.17
N TRP A 280 -17.70 8.69 21.39
CA TRP A 280 -19.08 8.74 20.90
C TRP A 280 -20.05 9.23 21.97
N SER A 281 -21.14 9.84 21.50
CA SER A 281 -22.30 10.22 22.32
C SER A 281 -23.58 9.58 21.77
N VAL A 282 -24.54 9.33 22.65
CA VAL A 282 -25.87 8.84 22.22
C VAL A 282 -26.52 9.90 21.32
N GLY A 283 -26.99 9.46 20.15
CA GLY A 283 -27.54 10.32 19.10
C GLY A 283 -26.57 10.67 17.99
N ASP A 284 -25.27 10.41 18.13
CA ASP A 284 -24.28 10.67 17.08
C ASP A 284 -24.59 9.86 15.82
N ARG A 285 -24.39 10.50 14.66
CA ARG A 285 -24.42 9.83 13.36
C ARG A 285 -23.03 9.31 13.03
N ALA A 286 -22.99 8.10 12.50
CA ALA A 286 -21.76 7.43 12.16
C ALA A 286 -21.92 6.56 10.92
N LEU A 287 -20.78 6.14 10.36
CA LEU A 287 -20.70 5.13 9.31
C LEU A 287 -20.15 3.84 9.91
N LEU A 288 -20.92 2.77 9.86
CA LEU A 288 -20.48 1.44 10.24
C LEU A 288 -19.73 0.83 9.06
N CYS A 289 -18.41 0.68 9.21
CA CYS A 289 -17.54 0.05 8.22
C CYS A 289 -17.54 -1.46 8.42
N LEU A 290 -17.94 -2.18 7.38
CA LEU A 290 -18.06 -3.64 7.35
C LEU A 290 -17.28 -4.21 6.17
N ARG A 291 -16.32 -5.09 6.42
CA ARG A 291 -15.58 -5.78 5.37
C ARG A 291 -16.44 -6.90 4.78
N PRO A 292 -16.57 -7.02 3.44
CA PRO A 292 -17.39 -8.05 2.80
C PRO A 292 -17.08 -9.48 3.24
N GLU A 293 -15.80 -9.81 3.40
CA GLU A 293 -15.30 -11.13 3.81
C GLU A 293 -15.48 -11.43 5.30
N ALA A 294 -15.76 -10.40 6.13
CA ALA A 294 -16.04 -10.54 7.55
C ALA A 294 -17.53 -10.75 7.83
N LEU A 295 -18.37 -10.70 6.79
CA LEU A 295 -19.81 -10.84 6.88
C LEU A 295 -20.26 -12.25 6.50
N ARG A 296 -21.43 -12.64 6.99
CA ARG A 296 -22.11 -13.89 6.60
C ARG A 296 -23.55 -13.61 6.26
N VAL A 297 -24.05 -14.34 5.27
CA VAL A 297 -25.48 -14.36 4.93
C VAL A 297 -26.09 -15.61 5.55
N GLU A 298 -27.18 -15.43 6.31
CA GLU A 298 -27.95 -16.50 6.92
C GLU A 298 -29.44 -16.39 6.55
N GLU A 299 -30.16 -17.52 6.62
CA GLU A 299 -31.61 -17.54 6.42
C GLU A 299 -32.30 -16.66 7.49
N ALA A 300 -33.28 -15.87 7.09
CA ALA A 300 -33.94 -14.91 7.99
C ALA A 300 -34.55 -15.58 9.26
N GLU A 301 -34.97 -16.84 9.15
CA GLU A 301 -35.59 -17.61 10.23
C GLU A 301 -34.58 -18.20 11.24
N ARG A 302 -33.32 -18.35 10.85
CA ARG A 302 -32.27 -18.99 11.67
C ARG A 302 -31.49 -18.02 12.55
N SER A 303 -31.49 -16.72 12.22
CA SER A 303 -30.74 -15.72 12.97
C SER A 303 -31.68 -14.70 13.58
N ALA A 304 -31.59 -14.54 14.92
CA ALA A 304 -32.29 -13.47 15.64
C ALA A 304 -31.55 -12.11 15.57
N GLY A 305 -30.27 -12.12 15.16
CA GLY A 305 -29.39 -10.95 15.07
C GLY A 305 -29.15 -10.48 13.64
N GLY A 306 -28.22 -9.52 13.47
CA GLY A 306 -27.77 -9.04 12.17
C GLY A 306 -28.71 -8.05 11.48
N ILE A 307 -28.35 -7.68 10.26
CA ILE A 307 -29.07 -6.69 9.45
C ILE A 307 -30.02 -7.43 8.51
N PRO A 308 -31.36 -7.23 8.59
CA PRO A 308 -32.30 -7.86 7.67
C PRO A 308 -32.19 -7.26 6.28
N GLY A 309 -32.31 -8.08 5.24
CA GLY A 309 -32.25 -7.63 3.86
C GLY A 309 -32.74 -8.68 2.88
N THR A 310 -32.66 -8.33 1.59
CA THR A 310 -33.10 -9.16 0.47
C THR A 310 -31.95 -9.31 -0.52
N VAL A 311 -31.67 -10.53 -0.98
CA VAL A 311 -30.63 -10.78 -1.98
C VAL A 311 -31.02 -10.13 -3.31
N ALA A 312 -30.25 -9.13 -3.73
CA ALA A 312 -30.48 -8.36 -4.96
C ALA A 312 -29.61 -8.83 -6.12
N ALA A 313 -28.40 -9.34 -5.82
CA ALA A 313 -27.52 -9.91 -6.83
C ALA A 313 -26.64 -11.03 -6.24
N GLN A 314 -26.18 -11.90 -7.12
CA GLN A 314 -25.26 -12.99 -6.81
C GLN A 314 -24.21 -13.08 -7.92
N VAL A 315 -22.93 -13.15 -7.56
CA VAL A 315 -21.82 -13.29 -8.50
C VAL A 315 -20.90 -14.40 -8.04
N PHE A 316 -20.66 -15.38 -8.90
CA PHE A 316 -19.75 -16.49 -8.62
C PHE A 316 -18.39 -16.26 -9.30
N GLU A 317 -17.32 -16.28 -8.49
CA GLU A 317 -15.93 -16.13 -8.96
C GLU A 317 -15.05 -17.31 -8.53
N GLY A 318 -15.53 -18.53 -8.81
CA GLY A 318 -14.78 -19.75 -8.51
C GLY A 318 -14.69 -20.02 -7.00
N SER A 319 -13.60 -19.64 -6.35
CA SER A 319 -13.41 -19.86 -4.91
C SER A 319 -14.24 -18.91 -4.03
N ARG A 320 -14.82 -17.86 -4.61
CA ARG A 320 -15.61 -16.84 -3.91
C ARG A 320 -16.99 -16.69 -4.51
N GLN A 321 -17.93 -16.37 -3.66
CA GLN A 321 -19.30 -16.03 -3.98
C GLN A 321 -19.63 -14.68 -3.36
N PHE A 322 -20.11 -13.75 -4.16
CA PHE A 322 -20.56 -12.44 -3.69
C PHE A 322 -22.08 -12.39 -3.69
N TYR A 323 -22.64 -11.80 -2.63
CA TYR A 323 -24.04 -11.46 -2.52
C TYR A 323 -24.18 -9.97 -2.30
N ASP A 324 -24.95 -9.28 -3.13
CA ASP A 324 -25.39 -7.92 -2.83
C ASP A 324 -26.78 -8.01 -2.17
N VAL A 325 -26.84 -7.60 -0.92
CA VAL A 325 -28.05 -7.64 -0.09
C VAL A 325 -28.59 -6.23 0.07
N THR A 326 -29.80 -5.98 -0.42
CA THR A 326 -30.51 -4.71 -0.23
C THR A 326 -31.00 -4.64 1.21
N ILE A 327 -30.69 -3.55 1.89
CA ILE A 327 -31.12 -3.25 3.26
C ILE A 327 -31.87 -1.90 3.29
N PRO A 328 -32.64 -1.58 4.33
CA PRO A 328 -33.22 -0.24 4.47
C PRO A 328 -32.13 0.84 4.53
N GLY A 329 -32.05 1.66 3.49
CA GLY A 329 -31.10 2.76 3.38
C GLY A 329 -29.83 2.47 2.58
N GLY A 330 -29.72 1.33 1.88
CA GLY A 330 -28.59 1.00 1.01
C GLY A 330 -28.47 -0.45 0.63
N SER A 331 -27.26 -0.88 0.34
CA SER A 331 -26.93 -2.28 0.08
C SER A 331 -25.63 -2.68 0.81
N ILE A 332 -25.51 -3.96 1.09
CA ILE A 332 -24.32 -4.57 1.70
C ILE A 332 -23.83 -5.65 0.75
N ARG A 333 -22.54 -5.61 0.39
CA ARG A 333 -21.86 -6.70 -0.31
C ARG A 333 -21.26 -7.65 0.71
N VAL A 334 -21.55 -8.95 0.55
CA VAL A 334 -20.98 -10.02 1.38
C VAL A 334 -20.14 -10.92 0.48
N GLU A 335 -18.92 -11.22 0.91
CA GLU A 335 -18.04 -12.18 0.26
C GLU A 335 -17.99 -13.48 1.07
N MET A 336 -18.32 -14.60 0.45
CA MET A 336 -18.26 -15.91 1.08
C MET A 336 -17.38 -16.87 0.30
N ILE A 337 -16.62 -17.69 1.00
CA ILE A 337 -15.84 -18.77 0.37
C ILE A 337 -16.78 -19.85 -0.09
N THR A 338 -16.69 -20.27 -1.37
CA THR A 338 -17.59 -21.23 -2.00
C THR A 338 -17.65 -22.56 -1.25
N SER A 339 -16.54 -23.04 -0.67
CA SER A 339 -16.53 -24.27 0.12
C SER A 339 -17.38 -24.19 1.40
N ALA A 340 -17.58 -23.00 1.96
CA ALA A 340 -18.46 -22.79 3.12
C ALA A 340 -19.95 -22.78 2.74
N LEU A 341 -20.26 -22.69 1.44
CA LEU A 341 -21.62 -22.66 0.87
C LEU A 341 -22.13 -24.03 0.43
N VAL A 342 -21.38 -25.11 0.65
CA VAL A 342 -21.80 -26.46 0.25
C VAL A 342 -23.14 -26.78 0.94
N GLY A 343 -24.20 -26.92 0.12
CA GLY A 343 -25.57 -27.14 0.58
C GLY A 343 -26.35 -25.88 0.94
N ARG A 344 -25.77 -24.67 0.82
CA ARG A 344 -26.44 -23.39 1.05
C ARG A 344 -26.24 -22.49 -0.16
N ASN A 345 -27.29 -22.10 -0.82
CA ASN A 345 -27.23 -21.19 -1.96
C ASN A 345 -28.45 -20.27 -1.91
N PHE A 346 -28.19 -18.97 -1.65
CA PHE A 346 -29.23 -17.97 -1.64
C PHE A 346 -29.54 -17.51 -3.06
N LYS A 347 -30.83 -17.35 -3.36
CA LYS A 347 -31.33 -16.90 -4.67
C LYS A 347 -31.74 -15.43 -4.62
N LEU A 348 -31.85 -14.85 -5.81
CA LEU A 348 -32.45 -13.51 -5.94
C LEU A 348 -33.84 -13.49 -5.31
N GLY A 349 -34.09 -12.49 -4.45
CA GLY A 349 -35.35 -12.28 -3.76
C GLY A 349 -35.42 -12.97 -2.40
N ASP A 350 -34.48 -13.83 -2.04
CA ASP A 350 -34.48 -14.49 -0.73
C ASP A 350 -34.35 -13.46 0.41
N GLN A 351 -35.16 -13.63 1.44
CA GLN A 351 -35.07 -12.85 2.67
C GLN A 351 -33.96 -13.44 3.54
N VAL A 352 -32.99 -12.60 3.90
CA VAL A 352 -31.77 -13.02 4.58
C VAL A 352 -31.43 -12.07 5.74
N ARG A 353 -30.51 -12.48 6.57
CA ARG A 353 -29.84 -11.63 7.54
C ARG A 353 -28.35 -11.60 7.26
N VAL A 354 -27.78 -10.41 7.31
CA VAL A 354 -26.32 -10.20 7.25
C VAL A 354 -25.81 -10.18 8.68
N GLU A 355 -25.08 -11.20 9.08
CA GLU A 355 -24.43 -11.28 10.39
C GLU A 355 -23.20 -10.39 10.42
N VAL A 356 -23.07 -9.63 11.50
CA VAL A 356 -21.98 -8.67 11.75
C VAL A 356 -21.30 -9.05 13.06
N SER A 357 -19.98 -9.27 12.99
CA SER A 357 -19.18 -9.47 14.21
C SER A 357 -18.71 -8.12 14.77
N PRO A 358 -18.88 -7.87 16.07
CA PRO A 358 -18.39 -6.65 16.73
C PRO A 358 -16.88 -6.45 16.57
N GLU A 359 -16.10 -7.53 16.50
CA GLU A 359 -14.64 -7.53 16.46
C GLU A 359 -14.08 -7.08 15.11
N THR A 360 -14.85 -7.28 14.03
CA THR A 360 -14.46 -6.94 12.65
C THR A 360 -15.20 -5.71 12.10
N SER A 361 -16.00 -5.07 12.93
CA SER A 361 -16.73 -3.84 12.59
C SER A 361 -16.05 -2.62 13.20
N VAL A 362 -16.00 -1.52 12.43
CA VAL A 362 -15.41 -0.25 12.87
C VAL A 362 -16.41 0.88 12.68
N LEU A 363 -16.54 1.72 13.71
CA LEU A 363 -17.38 2.90 13.63
C LEU A 363 -16.55 4.12 13.25
N LEU A 364 -16.96 4.80 12.19
CA LEU A 364 -16.28 5.95 11.60
C LEU A 364 -17.14 7.21 11.73
N PRO A 365 -16.54 8.40 11.93
CA PRO A 365 -17.27 9.65 11.86
C PRO A 365 -17.96 9.83 10.50
N ASP A 366 -19.19 10.32 10.50
CA ASP A 366 -19.89 10.73 9.29
C ASP A 366 -19.54 12.19 8.97
N GLU A 367 -18.45 12.37 8.20
CA GLU A 367 -17.95 13.70 7.80
C GLU A 367 -18.94 14.45 6.91
N SER A 368 -19.92 13.77 6.29
CA SER A 368 -20.96 14.40 5.47
C SER A 368 -22.00 15.16 6.30
N ALA A 369 -22.06 14.90 7.60
CA ALA A 369 -22.97 15.56 8.52
C ALA A 369 -22.41 16.89 9.08
N ALA A 370 -21.14 17.20 8.83
CA ALA A 370 -20.44 18.40 9.32
C ALA A 370 -20.30 19.50 8.25
N ALA A 371 -20.74 19.26 7.00
CA ALA A 371 -20.83 20.20 5.90
C ALA A 371 -22.29 20.63 5.72
#